data_b7bcec0fb58caeb660a9f4440e4696eb
#
_entry.id   b7bcec0fb58caeb660a9f4440e4696eb
#
_cell.length_a   1.000
_cell.length_b   1.000
_cell.length_c   1.000
_cell.angle_alpha   90.00
_cell.angle_beta   90.00
_cell.angle_gamma   90.00
#
_symmetry.space_group_name_H-M   'P 1'
#
loop_
_entity.id
_entity.type
_entity.pdbx_description
1 polymer ?
#
loop_
_entity_poly.entity_id
_entity_poly.type
_entity_poly.pdbx_seq_one_letter_code
_entity_poly.pdbx_strand_id
1 'polypeptide(L)'
;MRFPGKRKSKHYFPVADRGLVSFAEDAEAKDVYIVGIGQLLVDIEAHVDASWLERLGVAAGQSEVLDDDWVDKVYAELKAEDLVVGEYAGGSVGNTLHNFSVLADNRSFLLGAITRHITVNDYAFHYIRHTSARVGLNHLAPRDGPMGRAVCLVTADGERSFGISRGVMDDLPASAIPEELVAGGAALVLTAYLLRDETAPIFAATVRAMEIANAAGVPVVLSLGTASLVHHRRDSLRALIADKVDVLAGNLDEVAALTGETDPLLAASAALELVDLVLLTRDRHGLYLGGWVDESEARETRDPIHSKAIPEYNLYEYSRAMPRSACTQPQKVFSHINPYHGGAKVVANTNGAGDGALAALLHDMAANVHHRQSAPTSPKHRSRFLTYSSVHQICKYANRVSFEVLRRHAPRLVQGLPEREDSLEEDYWDA
;
A
#
# COMPACT_ATOMS: atom_id res chain seq x y z
N MET A 1 5.22 17.60 -8.11
CA MET A 1 5.25 16.54 -7.09
C MET A 1 5.42 17.14 -5.70
N ARG A 2 4.70 16.62 -4.70
CA ARG A 2 4.93 16.95 -3.29
C ARG A 2 5.92 15.94 -2.73
N PHE A 3 6.97 16.41 -2.05
CA PHE A 3 7.95 15.50 -1.46
C PHE A 3 7.49 14.98 -0.09
N PRO A 4 7.79 13.72 0.25
CA PRO A 4 7.48 13.14 1.56
C PRO A 4 8.09 13.99 2.68
N GLY A 5 7.31 14.24 3.73
CA GLY A 5 7.75 14.99 4.88
C GLY A 5 8.02 16.48 4.65
N LYS A 6 7.62 17.04 3.49
CA LYS A 6 7.77 18.48 3.23
C LYS A 6 6.94 19.27 4.24
N ARG A 7 7.63 20.07 5.05
CA ARG A 7 7.01 21.09 5.91
C ARG A 7 6.92 22.39 5.13
N LYS A 8 5.99 23.28 5.46
CA LYS A 8 5.93 24.66 4.94
C LYS A 8 7.12 25.54 5.32
N SER A 9 8.02 25.09 6.21
CA SER A 9 9.16 25.87 6.63
C SER A 9 10.19 26.00 5.51
N LYS A 10 10.73 27.20 5.36
CA LYS A 10 11.71 27.63 4.35
C LYS A 10 13.02 26.81 4.28
N HIS A 11 13.20 25.84 5.14
CA HIS A 11 14.49 25.13 5.30
C HIS A 11 14.54 23.74 4.68
N TYR A 12 13.51 23.30 3.97
CA TYR A 12 13.40 21.89 3.59
C TYR A 12 14.24 21.47 2.39
N PHE A 13 14.59 22.38 1.49
CA PHE A 13 15.52 22.15 0.40
C PHE A 13 16.46 23.33 0.23
N PRO A 14 17.48 23.48 1.11
CA PRO A 14 18.49 24.53 0.94
C PRO A 14 19.41 24.25 -0.25
N VAL A 15 19.18 23.21 -1.04
CA VAL A 15 20.12 22.73 -2.05
C VAL A 15 20.15 23.63 -3.27
N ALA A 16 19.02 24.25 -3.63
CA ALA A 16 18.94 25.14 -4.79
C ALA A 16 19.82 26.42 -4.63
N ASP A 17 19.92 26.92 -3.39
CA ASP A 17 20.65 28.20 -3.14
C ASP A 17 22.16 28.01 -2.91
N ARG A 18 22.64 26.75 -2.84
CA ARG A 18 24.06 26.50 -2.51
C ARG A 18 24.93 26.12 -3.69
N GLY A 19 24.41 26.14 -4.91
CA GLY A 19 25.17 25.78 -6.12
C GLY A 19 25.66 24.32 -6.15
N LEU A 20 25.19 23.46 -5.25
CA LEU A 20 25.62 22.08 -5.13
C LEU A 20 24.87 21.12 -6.07
N VAL A 21 23.80 21.59 -6.69
CA VAL A 21 22.94 20.80 -7.58
C VAL A 21 22.53 21.67 -8.76
N SER A 22 22.86 21.28 -9.97
CA SER A 22 22.26 21.84 -11.17
C SER A 22 20.95 21.11 -11.45
N PHE A 23 19.86 21.83 -11.56
CA PHE A 23 18.64 21.30 -12.17
C PHE A 23 18.91 21.30 -13.69
N ALA A 24 18.55 20.22 -14.35
CA ALA A 24 18.63 20.16 -15.80
C ALA A 24 17.64 21.19 -16.36
N GLU A 25 18.15 22.29 -16.91
CA GLU A 25 17.37 23.42 -17.40
C GLU A 25 16.48 23.05 -18.61
N ASP A 26 16.77 21.91 -19.29
CA ASP A 26 16.08 21.50 -20.52
C ASP A 26 15.54 20.04 -20.50
N ALA A 27 15.63 19.34 -19.40
CA ALA A 27 14.97 18.04 -19.31
C ALA A 27 13.48 18.26 -18.99
N GLU A 28 12.61 18.07 -19.96
CA GLU A 28 11.19 17.77 -19.68
C GLU A 28 11.19 16.61 -18.69
N ALA A 29 10.98 16.93 -17.41
CA ALA A 29 10.90 15.93 -16.37
C ALA A 29 9.75 14.99 -16.76
N LYS A 30 10.08 13.75 -17.12
CA LYS A 30 9.07 12.77 -17.43
C LYS A 30 8.11 12.65 -16.24
N ASP A 31 6.82 12.63 -16.53
CA ASP A 31 5.82 12.42 -15.49
C ASP A 31 6.15 11.13 -14.73
N VAL A 32 6.33 11.26 -13.41
CA VAL A 32 6.54 10.12 -12.53
C VAL A 32 5.20 9.65 -12.01
N TYR A 33 4.86 8.40 -12.27
CA TYR A 33 3.59 7.80 -11.90
C TYR A 33 3.77 6.37 -11.38
N ILE A 34 2.74 5.88 -10.69
CA ILE A 34 2.65 4.49 -10.23
C ILE A 34 1.59 3.76 -11.03
N VAL A 35 1.85 2.51 -11.38
CA VAL A 35 0.87 1.61 -12.01
C VAL A 35 0.46 0.53 -11.00
N GLY A 36 -0.80 0.16 -10.96
CA GLY A 36 -1.25 -0.96 -10.14
C GLY A 36 -2.31 -1.79 -10.84
N ILE A 37 -2.32 -3.09 -10.56
CA ILE A 37 -3.43 -3.97 -10.94
C ILE A 37 -4.26 -4.24 -9.70
N GLY A 38 -5.56 -4.00 -9.78
CA GLY A 38 -6.47 -4.19 -8.65
C GLY A 38 -7.79 -4.83 -9.05
N GLN A 39 -8.37 -5.50 -8.07
CA GLN A 39 -9.75 -5.93 -8.10
C GLN A 39 -10.62 -4.72 -7.73
N LEU A 40 -11.52 -4.32 -8.65
CA LEU A 40 -12.43 -3.20 -8.41
C LEU A 40 -13.70 -3.74 -7.75
N LEU A 41 -13.97 -3.28 -6.54
CA LEU A 41 -15.16 -3.64 -5.79
C LEU A 41 -15.67 -2.46 -4.96
N VAL A 42 -16.88 -2.59 -4.46
CA VAL A 42 -17.47 -1.65 -3.51
C VAL A 42 -17.56 -2.32 -2.15
N ASP A 43 -17.02 -1.67 -1.13
CA ASP A 43 -17.16 -2.05 0.26
C ASP A 43 -18.48 -1.49 0.79
N ILE A 44 -19.36 -2.37 1.25
CA ILE A 44 -20.66 -2.06 1.86
C ILE A 44 -20.53 -2.36 3.35
N GLU A 45 -20.49 -1.33 4.19
CA GLU A 45 -20.39 -1.49 5.64
C GLU A 45 -21.79 -1.47 6.27
N ALA A 46 -22.10 -2.49 7.05
CA ALA A 46 -23.34 -2.57 7.81
C ALA A 46 -23.08 -2.96 9.27
N HIS A 47 -23.75 -2.29 10.20
CA HIS A 47 -23.70 -2.63 11.63
C HIS A 47 -24.85 -3.56 11.97
N VAL A 48 -24.50 -4.75 12.45
CA VAL A 48 -25.45 -5.83 12.71
C VAL A 48 -25.25 -6.45 14.09
N ASP A 49 -26.23 -7.16 14.58
CA ASP A 49 -26.06 -8.03 15.73
C ASP A 49 -25.58 -9.42 15.34
N ALA A 50 -25.14 -10.22 16.32
CA ALA A 50 -24.61 -11.58 16.07
C ALA A 50 -25.64 -12.52 15.41
N SER A 51 -26.95 -12.28 15.62
CA SER A 51 -28.01 -13.11 15.01
C SER A 51 -28.06 -12.97 13.49
N TRP A 52 -27.59 -11.85 12.94
CA TRP A 52 -27.43 -11.66 11.51
C TRP A 52 -26.41 -12.62 10.91
N LEU A 53 -25.24 -12.78 11.56
CA LEU A 53 -24.19 -13.69 11.09
C LEU A 53 -24.71 -15.14 11.09
N GLU A 54 -25.40 -15.56 12.15
CA GLU A 54 -26.01 -16.89 12.24
C GLU A 54 -27.05 -17.10 11.14
N ARG A 55 -27.95 -16.12 10.91
CA ARG A 55 -28.98 -16.17 9.87
C ARG A 55 -28.39 -16.28 8.46
N LEU A 56 -27.28 -15.61 8.21
CA LEU A 56 -26.59 -15.61 6.92
C LEU A 56 -25.64 -16.77 6.73
N GLY A 57 -25.34 -17.54 7.79
CA GLY A 57 -24.35 -18.62 7.76
C GLY A 57 -22.92 -18.15 7.56
N VAL A 58 -22.63 -16.87 7.89
CA VAL A 58 -21.27 -16.30 7.80
C VAL A 58 -20.58 -16.47 9.14
N ALA A 59 -19.41 -17.08 9.14
CA ALA A 59 -18.62 -17.24 10.36
C ALA A 59 -18.03 -15.89 10.81
N ALA A 60 -18.11 -15.63 12.13
CA ALA A 60 -17.57 -14.40 12.71
C ALA A 60 -16.08 -14.26 12.42
N GLY A 61 -15.65 -13.06 12.04
CA GLY A 61 -14.26 -12.74 11.73
C GLY A 61 -13.72 -13.37 10.43
N GLN A 62 -14.57 -14.00 9.62
CA GLN A 62 -14.16 -14.66 8.38
C GLN A 62 -14.53 -13.85 7.14
N SER A 63 -13.83 -14.15 6.05
CA SER A 63 -14.10 -13.58 4.73
C SER A 63 -14.42 -14.71 3.76
N GLU A 64 -15.62 -14.73 3.24
CA GLU A 64 -16.14 -15.78 2.36
C GLU A 64 -16.49 -15.22 0.98
N VAL A 65 -16.22 -16.01 -0.05
CA VAL A 65 -16.66 -15.70 -1.41
C VAL A 65 -18.03 -16.31 -1.61
N LEU A 66 -18.98 -15.48 -1.96
CA LEU A 66 -20.40 -15.81 -2.07
C LEU A 66 -20.95 -15.45 -3.46
N ASP A 67 -22.08 -16.03 -3.81
CA ASP A 67 -22.74 -15.75 -5.08
C ASP A 67 -23.28 -14.32 -5.14
N ASP A 68 -23.35 -13.74 -6.35
CA ASP A 68 -23.88 -12.41 -6.58
C ASP A 68 -25.33 -12.27 -6.08
N ASP A 69 -26.17 -13.26 -6.34
CA ASP A 69 -27.58 -13.30 -5.88
C ASP A 69 -27.69 -13.26 -4.35
N TRP A 70 -26.77 -13.93 -3.66
CA TRP A 70 -26.72 -13.90 -2.18
C TRP A 70 -26.41 -12.48 -1.69
N VAL A 71 -25.39 -11.87 -2.26
CA VAL A 71 -24.99 -10.50 -1.86
C VAL A 71 -26.10 -9.50 -2.15
N ASP A 72 -26.79 -9.62 -3.30
CA ASP A 72 -27.92 -8.75 -3.64
C ASP A 72 -29.08 -8.89 -2.64
N LYS A 73 -29.40 -10.12 -2.25
CA LYS A 73 -30.45 -10.39 -1.25
C LYS A 73 -30.08 -9.81 0.12
N VAL A 74 -28.87 -10.09 0.61
CA VAL A 74 -28.40 -9.59 1.90
C VAL A 74 -28.37 -8.08 1.92
N TYR A 75 -27.86 -7.45 0.87
CA TYR A 75 -27.83 -6.01 0.76
C TYR A 75 -29.23 -5.38 0.76
N ALA A 76 -30.18 -5.99 0.05
CA ALA A 76 -31.57 -5.52 0.07
C ALA A 76 -32.20 -5.61 1.48
N GLU A 77 -31.94 -6.70 2.20
CA GLU A 77 -32.40 -6.87 3.59
C GLU A 77 -31.76 -5.83 4.54
N LEU A 78 -30.42 -5.65 4.44
CA LEU A 78 -29.70 -4.65 5.24
C LEU A 78 -30.22 -3.21 5.01
N LYS A 79 -30.53 -2.88 3.76
CA LYS A 79 -31.14 -1.58 3.42
C LYS A 79 -32.57 -1.43 3.97
N ALA A 80 -33.37 -2.49 3.89
CA ALA A 80 -34.74 -2.47 4.40
C ALA A 80 -34.80 -2.25 5.92
N GLU A 81 -33.77 -2.72 6.65
CA GLU A 81 -33.63 -2.56 8.10
C GLU A 81 -32.78 -1.31 8.50
N ASP A 82 -32.35 -0.48 7.54
CA ASP A 82 -31.54 0.74 7.76
C ASP A 82 -30.20 0.47 8.48
N LEU A 83 -29.59 -0.69 8.22
CA LEU A 83 -28.34 -1.16 8.85
C LEU A 83 -27.09 -0.78 8.06
N VAL A 84 -27.22 -0.33 6.81
CA VAL A 84 -26.08 0.08 5.96
C VAL A 84 -25.56 1.43 6.42
N VAL A 85 -24.33 1.45 6.91
CA VAL A 85 -23.66 2.67 7.40
C VAL A 85 -23.02 3.45 6.25
N GLY A 86 -22.49 2.75 5.24
CA GLY A 86 -21.87 3.41 4.09
C GLY A 86 -21.45 2.45 3.00
N GLU A 87 -21.23 3.03 1.83
CA GLU A 87 -20.74 2.37 0.63
C GLU A 87 -19.47 3.10 0.16
N TYR A 88 -18.37 2.37 0.02
CA TYR A 88 -17.07 2.95 -0.28
C TYR A 88 -16.45 2.27 -1.50
N ALA A 89 -15.72 3.02 -2.30
CA ALA A 89 -14.85 2.42 -3.29
C ALA A 89 -13.76 1.61 -2.58
N GLY A 90 -13.70 0.31 -2.86
CA GLY A 90 -12.84 -0.67 -2.20
C GLY A 90 -11.74 -1.21 -3.11
N GLY A 91 -11.12 -2.28 -2.64
CA GLY A 91 -9.97 -2.91 -3.29
C GLY A 91 -8.64 -2.28 -2.89
N SER A 92 -7.75 -3.09 -2.31
CA SER A 92 -6.49 -2.64 -1.68
C SER A 92 -5.62 -1.81 -2.63
N VAL A 93 -5.38 -2.26 -3.87
CA VAL A 93 -4.58 -1.49 -4.83
C VAL A 93 -5.27 -0.17 -5.21
N GLY A 94 -6.59 -0.18 -5.40
CA GLY A 94 -7.37 1.04 -5.69
C GLY A 94 -7.24 2.07 -4.57
N ASN A 95 -7.30 1.64 -3.31
CA ASN A 95 -7.11 2.48 -2.13
C ASN A 95 -5.67 3.02 -2.07
N THR A 96 -4.67 2.16 -2.28
CA THR A 96 -3.25 2.54 -2.29
C THR A 96 -2.96 3.60 -3.35
N LEU A 97 -3.41 3.41 -4.60
CA LEU A 97 -3.19 4.37 -5.69
C LEU A 97 -3.93 5.69 -5.46
N HIS A 98 -5.15 5.64 -4.94
CA HIS A 98 -5.88 6.84 -4.56
C HIS A 98 -5.12 7.63 -3.49
N ASN A 99 -4.71 6.97 -2.42
CA ASN A 99 -3.96 7.59 -1.32
C ASN A 99 -2.62 8.13 -1.81
N PHE A 100 -1.89 7.39 -2.65
CA PHE A 100 -0.68 7.87 -3.31
C PHE A 100 -0.92 9.16 -4.09
N SER A 101 -1.92 9.18 -4.96
CA SER A 101 -2.21 10.35 -5.80
C SER A 101 -2.61 11.58 -4.99
N VAL A 102 -3.31 11.39 -3.85
CA VAL A 102 -3.65 12.48 -2.91
C VAL A 102 -2.41 12.98 -2.17
N LEU A 103 -1.51 12.09 -1.72
CA LEU A 103 -0.30 12.44 -0.98
C LEU A 103 0.76 13.10 -1.87
N ALA A 104 1.03 12.49 -3.03
CA ALA A 104 2.10 12.89 -3.94
C ALA A 104 1.73 14.07 -4.84
N ASP A 105 0.43 14.32 -5.02
CA ASP A 105 -0.10 15.21 -6.05
C ASP A 105 0.33 14.79 -7.47
N ASN A 106 0.52 13.50 -7.68
CA ASN A 106 0.97 12.87 -8.91
C ASN A 106 -0.06 11.89 -9.46
N ARG A 107 0.11 11.54 -10.73
CA ARG A 107 -0.73 10.55 -11.41
C ARG A 107 -0.38 9.14 -10.94
N SER A 108 -1.39 8.31 -10.90
CA SER A 108 -1.28 6.86 -10.87
C SER A 108 -2.23 6.25 -11.89
N PHE A 109 -2.05 4.98 -12.24
CA PHE A 109 -2.91 4.29 -13.19
C PHE A 109 -3.39 2.97 -12.60
N LEU A 110 -4.69 2.77 -12.59
CA LEU A 110 -5.31 1.53 -12.13
C LEU A 110 -5.70 0.68 -13.33
N LEU A 111 -5.16 -0.53 -13.39
CA LEU A 111 -5.55 -1.59 -14.31
C LEU A 111 -6.47 -2.55 -13.57
N GLY A 112 -7.50 -3.03 -14.24
CA GLY A 112 -8.47 -3.94 -13.65
C GLY A 112 -9.66 -4.12 -14.58
N ALA A 113 -10.60 -4.97 -14.18
CA ALA A 113 -11.85 -5.15 -14.89
C ALA A 113 -12.96 -4.34 -14.21
N ILE A 114 -13.85 -3.77 -15.02
CA ILE A 114 -15.02 -3.01 -14.58
C ILE A 114 -16.23 -3.42 -15.41
N THR A 115 -17.44 -3.31 -14.85
CA THR A 115 -18.67 -3.55 -15.61
C THR A 115 -18.74 -2.66 -16.86
N ARG A 116 -19.20 -3.23 -17.97
CA ARG A 116 -19.32 -2.51 -19.26
C ARG A 116 -20.39 -1.43 -19.23
N HIS A 117 -21.51 -1.72 -18.58
CA HIS A 117 -22.67 -0.84 -18.54
C HIS A 117 -22.69 -0.06 -17.21
N ILE A 118 -22.30 1.19 -17.30
CA ILE A 118 -22.25 2.09 -16.12
C ILE A 118 -23.43 3.05 -16.21
N THR A 119 -24.27 3.02 -15.19
CA THR A 119 -25.40 3.94 -15.03
C THR A 119 -25.22 4.84 -13.82
N VAL A 120 -25.87 6.00 -13.83
CA VAL A 120 -25.82 6.92 -12.69
C VAL A 120 -26.37 6.21 -11.45
N ASN A 121 -25.62 6.30 -10.34
CA ASN A 121 -25.91 5.67 -9.05
C ASN A 121 -25.71 4.15 -8.97
N ASP A 122 -25.12 3.50 -9.98
CA ASP A 122 -24.64 2.13 -9.81
C ASP A 122 -23.27 2.08 -9.08
N TYR A 123 -22.83 0.87 -8.72
CA TYR A 123 -21.57 0.67 -7.99
C TYR A 123 -20.34 1.15 -8.77
N ALA A 124 -20.30 0.95 -10.08
CA ALA A 124 -19.18 1.39 -10.90
C ALA A 124 -19.11 2.92 -10.98
N PHE A 125 -20.30 3.58 -11.09
CA PHE A 125 -20.37 5.04 -11.05
C PHE A 125 -19.88 5.58 -9.71
N HIS A 126 -20.30 4.98 -8.57
CA HIS A 126 -19.84 5.35 -7.25
C HIS A 126 -18.33 5.13 -7.10
N TYR A 127 -17.79 4.01 -7.59
CA TYR A 127 -16.36 3.73 -7.57
C TYR A 127 -15.56 4.82 -8.29
N ILE A 128 -15.95 5.14 -9.52
CA ILE A 128 -15.28 6.17 -10.34
C ILE A 128 -15.37 7.54 -9.65
N ARG A 129 -16.54 7.91 -9.16
CA ARG A 129 -16.78 9.21 -8.51
C ARG A 129 -15.95 9.39 -7.22
N HIS A 130 -15.73 8.32 -6.46
CA HIS A 130 -14.97 8.35 -5.22
C HIS A 130 -13.47 8.03 -5.40
N THR A 131 -13.02 7.94 -6.65
CA THR A 131 -11.60 7.79 -6.98
C THR A 131 -11.03 9.16 -7.36
N SER A 132 -9.82 9.47 -6.86
CA SER A 132 -9.14 10.73 -7.19
C SER A 132 -9.02 10.91 -8.72
N ALA A 133 -9.28 12.11 -9.22
CA ALA A 133 -9.11 12.45 -10.63
C ALA A 133 -7.66 12.28 -11.14
N ARG A 134 -6.69 12.12 -10.24
CA ARG A 134 -5.30 11.82 -10.58
C ARG A 134 -5.02 10.33 -10.78
N VAL A 135 -5.96 9.46 -10.43
CA VAL A 135 -5.90 8.03 -10.77
C VAL A 135 -6.47 7.86 -12.17
N GLY A 136 -5.62 7.50 -13.13
CA GLY A 136 -6.03 7.20 -14.50
C GLY A 136 -6.81 5.89 -14.55
N LEU A 137 -8.07 5.96 -14.95
CA LEU A 137 -8.99 4.82 -15.10
C LEU A 137 -9.25 4.44 -16.57
N ASN A 138 -8.56 5.08 -17.50
CA ASN A 138 -8.74 4.88 -18.94
C ASN A 138 -8.20 3.53 -19.47
N HIS A 139 -7.52 2.76 -18.63
CA HIS A 139 -7.03 1.42 -18.94
C HIS A 139 -7.82 0.32 -18.22
N LEU A 140 -8.97 0.65 -17.63
CA LEU A 140 -9.88 -0.37 -17.11
C LEU A 140 -10.49 -1.17 -18.27
N ALA A 141 -10.57 -2.49 -18.11
CA ALA A 141 -11.11 -3.41 -19.11
C ALA A 141 -12.62 -3.59 -18.88
N PRO A 142 -13.52 -3.10 -19.78
CA PRO A 142 -14.94 -3.31 -19.62
C PRO A 142 -15.32 -4.79 -19.83
N ARG A 143 -16.14 -5.35 -18.92
CA ARG A 143 -16.60 -6.73 -18.91
C ARG A 143 -18.12 -6.79 -18.73
N ASP A 144 -18.73 -7.85 -19.23
CA ASP A 144 -20.16 -8.08 -19.06
C ASP A 144 -20.38 -8.83 -17.74
N GLY A 145 -21.13 -8.25 -16.83
CA GLY A 145 -21.39 -8.76 -15.47
C GLY A 145 -21.44 -7.66 -14.43
N PRO A 146 -21.84 -7.96 -13.20
CA PRO A 146 -21.90 -7.01 -12.11
C PRO A 146 -20.51 -6.62 -11.63
N MET A 147 -20.41 -5.48 -10.96
CA MET A 147 -19.20 -5.07 -10.25
C MET A 147 -18.99 -5.94 -9.00
N GLY A 148 -17.71 -6.15 -8.61
CA GLY A 148 -17.38 -6.81 -7.35
C GLY A 148 -17.92 -6.05 -6.14
N ARG A 149 -18.32 -6.77 -5.11
CA ARG A 149 -18.87 -6.20 -3.86
C ARG A 149 -18.34 -6.97 -2.66
N ALA A 150 -18.07 -6.25 -1.58
CA ALA A 150 -17.74 -6.82 -0.29
C ALA A 150 -18.70 -6.26 0.76
N VAL A 151 -19.56 -7.09 1.32
CA VAL A 151 -20.43 -6.74 2.45
C VAL A 151 -19.65 -7.00 3.73
N CYS A 152 -19.29 -5.92 4.42
CA CYS A 152 -18.64 -5.94 5.73
C CYS A 152 -19.70 -5.84 6.82
N LEU A 153 -19.93 -6.92 7.53
CA LEU A 153 -20.84 -7.01 8.67
C LEU A 153 -20.03 -6.75 9.94
N VAL A 154 -20.33 -5.65 10.63
CA VAL A 154 -19.66 -5.22 11.86
C VAL A 154 -20.57 -5.47 13.04
N THR A 155 -20.16 -6.35 13.96
CA THR A 155 -20.89 -6.65 15.19
C THR A 155 -20.58 -5.66 16.31
N ALA A 156 -21.38 -5.65 17.37
CA ALA A 156 -21.29 -4.68 18.47
C ALA A 156 -19.94 -4.69 19.22
N ASP A 157 -19.22 -5.80 19.20
CA ASP A 157 -17.87 -5.96 19.72
C ASP A 157 -16.78 -5.44 18.74
N GLY A 158 -17.18 -4.98 17.55
CA GLY A 158 -16.32 -4.45 16.52
C GLY A 158 -15.68 -5.50 15.62
N GLU A 159 -16.08 -6.77 15.74
CA GLU A 159 -15.62 -7.83 14.83
C GLU A 159 -16.21 -7.66 13.44
N ARG A 160 -15.43 -8.02 12.42
CA ARG A 160 -15.77 -7.83 11.01
C ARG A 160 -15.79 -9.14 10.26
N SER A 161 -16.91 -9.41 9.61
CA SER A 161 -17.10 -10.57 8.73
C SER A 161 -17.44 -10.10 7.33
N PHE A 162 -16.90 -10.75 6.31
CA PHE A 162 -17.06 -10.30 4.93
C PHE A 162 -17.72 -11.36 4.06
N GLY A 163 -18.76 -10.96 3.35
CA GLY A 163 -19.31 -11.70 2.21
C GLY A 163 -18.90 -11.01 0.91
N ILE A 164 -18.13 -11.70 0.06
CA ILE A 164 -17.54 -11.13 -1.15
C ILE A 164 -18.16 -11.74 -2.39
N SER A 165 -18.79 -10.92 -3.22
CA SER A 165 -19.19 -11.26 -4.57
C SER A 165 -18.12 -10.75 -5.55
N ARG A 166 -17.58 -11.65 -6.36
CA ARG A 166 -16.47 -11.30 -7.25
C ARG A 166 -16.89 -10.45 -8.45
N GLY A 167 -18.12 -10.68 -8.97
CA GLY A 167 -18.51 -10.07 -10.21
C GLY A 167 -17.42 -10.20 -11.28
N VAL A 168 -17.13 -9.12 -11.99
CA VAL A 168 -16.12 -9.07 -13.08
C VAL A 168 -14.70 -8.76 -12.61
N MET A 169 -14.45 -8.63 -11.28
CA MET A 169 -13.18 -8.10 -10.79
C MET A 169 -11.94 -8.96 -11.13
N ASP A 170 -12.13 -10.24 -11.44
CA ASP A 170 -11.06 -11.18 -11.80
C ASP A 170 -10.89 -11.35 -13.33
N ASP A 171 -11.68 -10.63 -14.16
CA ASP A 171 -11.76 -10.84 -15.61
C ASP A 171 -10.79 -9.97 -16.42
N LEU A 172 -9.74 -9.48 -15.83
CA LEU A 172 -8.69 -8.74 -16.54
C LEU A 172 -7.81 -9.70 -17.36
N PRO A 173 -7.80 -9.67 -18.71
CA PRO A 173 -6.94 -10.55 -19.49
C PRO A 173 -5.53 -9.98 -19.62
N ALA A 174 -4.55 -10.86 -19.80
CA ALA A 174 -3.15 -10.48 -20.01
C ALA A 174 -2.93 -9.54 -21.21
N SER A 175 -3.78 -9.68 -22.25
CA SER A 175 -3.74 -8.82 -23.43
C SER A 175 -4.15 -7.37 -23.19
N ALA A 176 -4.80 -7.08 -22.05
CA ALA A 176 -5.20 -5.72 -21.68
C ALA A 176 -4.08 -4.97 -20.90
N ILE A 177 -2.94 -5.59 -20.63
CA ILE A 177 -1.83 -4.94 -19.94
C ILE A 177 -1.08 -4.03 -20.91
N PRO A 178 -1.08 -2.69 -20.69
CA PRO A 178 -0.39 -1.75 -21.55
C PRO A 178 1.11 -1.74 -21.22
N GLU A 179 1.90 -2.38 -22.08
CA GLU A 179 3.34 -2.63 -21.86
C GLU A 179 4.13 -1.34 -21.59
N GLU A 180 3.97 -0.33 -22.45
CA GLU A 180 4.68 0.94 -22.31
C GLU A 180 4.35 1.67 -21.00
N LEU A 181 3.07 1.59 -20.55
CA LEU A 181 2.64 2.20 -19.31
C LEU A 181 3.27 1.51 -18.10
N VAL A 182 3.32 0.18 -18.08
CA VAL A 182 3.96 -0.59 -17.00
C VAL A 182 5.47 -0.35 -16.99
N ALA A 183 6.10 -0.41 -18.16
CA ALA A 183 7.56 -0.21 -18.30
C ALA A 183 8.02 1.21 -17.96
N GLY A 184 7.15 2.21 -18.09
CA GLY A 184 7.46 3.62 -17.75
C GLY A 184 7.11 4.03 -16.32
N GLY A 185 6.52 3.16 -15.51
CA GLY A 185 6.13 3.44 -14.13
C GLY A 185 7.31 3.56 -13.16
N ALA A 186 7.12 4.26 -12.06
CA ALA A 186 8.10 4.30 -10.97
C ALA A 186 8.01 3.06 -10.05
N ALA A 187 6.87 2.38 -10.03
CA ALA A 187 6.65 1.08 -9.44
C ALA A 187 5.39 0.43 -10.01
N LEU A 188 5.33 -0.90 -9.98
CA LEU A 188 4.14 -1.71 -10.21
C LEU A 188 3.61 -2.22 -8.87
N VAL A 189 2.35 -1.91 -8.53
CA VAL A 189 1.71 -2.26 -7.25
C VAL A 189 0.67 -3.35 -7.46
N LEU A 190 0.78 -4.40 -6.67
CA LEU A 190 -0.03 -5.61 -6.74
C LEU A 190 -0.47 -6.07 -5.35
N THR A 191 -1.44 -6.97 -5.31
CA THR A 191 -1.81 -7.68 -4.08
C THR A 191 -1.86 -9.19 -4.33
N ALA A 192 -1.57 -9.99 -3.32
CA ALA A 192 -1.65 -11.45 -3.43
C ALA A 192 -3.07 -11.97 -3.73
N TYR A 193 -4.10 -11.15 -3.53
CA TYR A 193 -5.46 -11.51 -3.97
C TYR A 193 -5.55 -11.80 -5.47
N LEU A 194 -4.74 -11.13 -6.30
CA LEU A 194 -4.66 -11.35 -7.76
C LEU A 194 -4.06 -12.72 -8.11
N LEU A 195 -3.35 -13.32 -7.15
CA LEU A 195 -2.63 -14.59 -7.30
C LEU A 195 -3.36 -15.76 -6.61
N ARG A 196 -4.62 -15.54 -6.21
CA ARG A 196 -5.42 -16.55 -5.49
C ARG A 196 -5.75 -17.76 -6.35
N ASP A 197 -6.11 -17.54 -7.61
CA ASP A 197 -6.60 -18.52 -8.54
C ASP A 197 -5.82 -18.46 -9.86
N GLU A 198 -5.02 -19.46 -10.13
CA GLU A 198 -4.18 -19.54 -11.34
C GLU A 198 -4.99 -19.65 -12.64
N THR A 199 -6.25 -20.04 -12.54
CA THR A 199 -7.16 -20.17 -13.69
C THR A 199 -7.87 -18.86 -14.03
N ALA A 200 -7.88 -17.89 -13.11
CA ALA A 200 -8.50 -16.59 -13.33
C ALA A 200 -7.71 -15.74 -14.32
N PRO A 201 -8.35 -15.02 -15.25
CA PRO A 201 -7.66 -14.15 -16.22
C PRO A 201 -6.72 -13.14 -15.57
N ILE A 202 -7.10 -12.58 -14.42
CA ILE A 202 -6.30 -11.58 -13.70
C ILE A 202 -4.95 -12.15 -13.21
N PHE A 203 -4.85 -13.46 -12.94
CA PHE A 203 -3.58 -14.10 -12.58
C PHE A 203 -2.56 -13.97 -13.71
N ALA A 204 -2.95 -14.39 -14.92
CA ALA A 204 -2.08 -14.30 -16.09
C ALA A 204 -1.72 -12.83 -16.43
N ALA A 205 -2.68 -11.90 -16.26
CA ALA A 205 -2.44 -10.47 -16.41
C ALA A 205 -1.41 -9.94 -15.41
N THR A 206 -1.50 -10.39 -14.15
CA THR A 206 -0.58 -10.00 -13.08
C THR A 206 0.83 -10.51 -13.35
N VAL A 207 0.99 -11.78 -13.71
CA VAL A 207 2.30 -12.36 -14.07
C VAL A 207 2.90 -11.63 -15.27
N ARG A 208 2.11 -11.36 -16.32
CA ARG A 208 2.57 -10.59 -17.48
C ARG A 208 3.06 -9.20 -17.11
N ALA A 209 2.34 -8.49 -16.24
CA ALA A 209 2.76 -7.16 -15.78
C ALA A 209 4.05 -7.21 -14.97
N MET A 210 4.24 -8.22 -14.10
CA MET A 210 5.51 -8.44 -13.38
C MET A 210 6.67 -8.66 -14.35
N GLU A 211 6.49 -9.46 -15.41
CA GLU A 211 7.51 -9.70 -16.43
C GLU A 211 7.91 -8.41 -17.15
N ILE A 212 6.94 -7.57 -17.53
CA ILE A 212 7.19 -6.28 -18.15
C ILE A 212 7.96 -5.36 -17.20
N ALA A 213 7.51 -5.26 -15.95
CA ALA A 213 8.12 -4.41 -14.92
C ALA A 213 9.59 -4.83 -14.68
N ASN A 214 9.85 -6.13 -14.48
CA ASN A 214 11.19 -6.67 -14.24
C ASN A 214 12.12 -6.44 -15.44
N ALA A 215 11.62 -6.66 -16.66
CA ALA A 215 12.40 -6.42 -17.89
C ALA A 215 12.77 -4.93 -18.04
N ALA A 216 11.92 -4.03 -17.56
CA ALA A 216 12.16 -2.58 -17.59
C ALA A 216 12.90 -2.05 -16.35
N GLY A 217 13.19 -2.88 -15.35
CA GLY A 217 13.79 -2.48 -14.07
C GLY A 217 12.86 -1.60 -13.20
N VAL A 218 11.56 -1.75 -13.38
CA VAL A 218 10.53 -1.11 -12.57
C VAL A 218 10.28 -1.96 -11.33
N PRO A 219 10.43 -1.44 -10.11
CA PRO A 219 10.21 -2.21 -8.88
C PRO A 219 8.79 -2.77 -8.80
N VAL A 220 8.69 -4.06 -8.48
CA VAL A 220 7.41 -4.74 -8.21
C VAL A 220 7.14 -4.73 -6.72
N VAL A 221 5.99 -4.19 -6.33
CA VAL A 221 5.54 -4.04 -4.96
C VAL A 221 4.32 -4.91 -4.72
N LEU A 222 4.40 -5.86 -3.81
CA LEU A 222 3.33 -6.80 -3.49
C LEU A 222 2.82 -6.61 -2.06
N SER A 223 1.50 -6.40 -1.90
CA SER A 223 0.81 -6.49 -0.63
C SER A 223 0.25 -7.90 -0.43
N LEU A 224 0.45 -8.50 0.76
CA LEU A 224 0.10 -9.90 1.02
C LEU A 224 -1.40 -10.19 1.16
N GLY A 225 -2.20 -9.22 1.60
CA GLY A 225 -3.66 -9.32 1.65
C GLY A 225 -4.23 -9.98 2.90
N THR A 226 -4.20 -11.30 3.05
CA THR A 226 -4.63 -12.00 4.28
C THR A 226 -3.74 -13.18 4.62
N ALA A 227 -3.59 -13.44 5.92
CA ALA A 227 -2.79 -14.57 6.41
C ALA A 227 -3.32 -15.93 5.90
N SER A 228 -4.65 -16.09 5.80
CA SER A 228 -5.26 -17.31 5.27
C SER A 228 -4.87 -17.58 3.82
N LEU A 229 -4.94 -16.57 2.96
CA LEU A 229 -4.51 -16.66 1.55
C LEU A 229 -3.04 -17.04 1.46
N VAL A 230 -2.18 -16.34 2.21
CA VAL A 230 -0.74 -16.58 2.23
C VAL A 230 -0.43 -18.01 2.70
N HIS A 231 -1.10 -18.47 3.76
CA HIS A 231 -0.92 -19.84 4.28
C HIS A 231 -1.28 -20.89 3.23
N HIS A 232 -2.43 -20.76 2.56
CA HIS A 232 -2.87 -21.72 1.54
C HIS A 232 -1.99 -21.75 0.30
N ARG A 233 -1.37 -20.62 -0.05
CA ARG A 233 -0.54 -20.46 -1.25
C ARG A 233 0.94 -20.28 -0.95
N ARG A 234 1.39 -20.61 0.25
CA ARG A 234 2.71 -20.28 0.79
C ARG A 234 3.86 -20.59 -0.16
N ASP A 235 3.96 -21.81 -0.62
CA ASP A 235 5.11 -22.25 -1.42
C ASP A 235 5.14 -21.59 -2.80
N SER A 236 3.99 -21.51 -3.48
CA SER A 236 3.88 -20.83 -4.77
C SER A 236 4.10 -19.32 -4.65
N LEU A 237 3.57 -18.68 -3.60
CA LEU A 237 3.83 -17.26 -3.34
C LEU A 237 5.29 -16.99 -3.02
N ARG A 238 5.94 -17.83 -2.19
CA ARG A 238 7.37 -17.68 -1.88
C ARG A 238 8.24 -17.75 -3.13
N ALA A 239 7.96 -18.73 -3.99
CA ALA A 239 8.71 -18.89 -5.25
C ALA A 239 8.53 -17.67 -6.17
N LEU A 240 7.30 -17.21 -6.34
CA LEU A 240 6.99 -16.05 -7.18
C LEU A 240 7.56 -14.75 -6.59
N ILE A 241 7.46 -14.55 -5.27
CA ILE A 241 8.01 -13.38 -4.59
C ILE A 241 9.52 -13.32 -4.77
N ALA A 242 10.22 -14.42 -4.53
CA ALA A 242 11.68 -14.48 -4.67
C ALA A 242 12.17 -14.23 -6.11
N ASP A 243 11.36 -14.57 -7.11
CA ASP A 243 11.68 -14.40 -8.53
C ASP A 243 11.32 -13.01 -9.09
N LYS A 244 10.22 -12.40 -8.60
CA LYS A 244 9.60 -11.28 -9.33
C LYS A 244 9.28 -10.05 -8.47
N VAL A 245 9.45 -10.06 -7.16
CA VAL A 245 9.03 -8.99 -6.26
C VAL A 245 10.22 -8.33 -5.58
N ASP A 246 10.27 -7.00 -5.61
CA ASP A 246 11.32 -6.21 -4.97
C ASP A 246 10.91 -5.70 -3.59
N VAL A 247 9.61 -5.41 -3.40
CA VAL A 247 9.09 -4.81 -2.16
C VAL A 247 7.88 -5.59 -1.68
N LEU A 248 7.90 -6.00 -0.41
CA LEU A 248 6.82 -6.70 0.24
C LEU A 248 6.15 -5.81 1.29
N ALA A 249 4.81 -5.80 1.31
CA ALA A 249 4.02 -5.14 2.34
C ALA A 249 3.01 -6.12 2.94
N GLY A 250 2.83 -6.08 4.25
CA GLY A 250 1.84 -6.91 4.93
C GLY A 250 1.77 -6.60 6.42
N ASN A 251 0.78 -7.17 7.09
CA ASN A 251 0.76 -7.19 8.55
C ASN A 251 1.59 -8.36 9.10
N LEU A 252 1.78 -8.40 10.42
CA LEU A 252 2.60 -9.44 11.04
C LEU A 252 2.07 -10.85 10.75
N ASP A 253 0.76 -11.06 10.80
CA ASP A 253 0.16 -12.39 10.60
C ASP A 253 0.35 -12.87 9.15
N GLU A 254 0.26 -11.96 8.18
CA GLU A 254 0.51 -12.26 6.77
C GLU A 254 1.99 -12.60 6.51
N VAL A 255 2.89 -11.79 7.05
CA VAL A 255 4.34 -12.04 6.91
C VAL A 255 4.75 -13.31 7.67
N ALA A 256 4.16 -13.57 8.85
CA ALA A 256 4.38 -14.81 9.60
C ALA A 256 3.87 -16.04 8.83
N ALA A 257 2.71 -15.96 8.19
CA ALA A 257 2.19 -17.03 7.32
C ALA A 257 3.14 -17.34 6.16
N LEU A 258 3.81 -16.31 5.60
CA LEU A 258 4.78 -16.45 4.52
C LEU A 258 6.12 -17.04 5.01
N THR A 259 6.64 -16.53 6.11
CA THR A 259 8.01 -16.82 6.58
C THR A 259 8.08 -17.96 7.59
N GLY A 260 7.04 -18.13 8.40
CA GLY A 260 7.01 -19.04 9.56
C GLY A 260 7.50 -18.40 10.86
N GLU A 261 7.91 -17.12 10.83
CA GLU A 261 8.42 -16.38 11.98
C GLU A 261 7.31 -15.52 12.58
N THR A 262 7.11 -15.58 13.89
CA THR A 262 6.05 -14.83 14.61
C THR A 262 6.57 -13.58 15.31
N ASP A 263 7.87 -13.49 15.55
CA ASP A 263 8.50 -12.24 16.00
C ASP A 263 8.59 -11.27 14.82
N PRO A 264 8.17 -10.02 14.97
CA PRO A 264 8.09 -9.07 13.86
C PRO A 264 9.45 -8.78 13.21
N LEU A 265 10.54 -8.86 13.94
CA LEU A 265 11.88 -8.67 13.39
C LEU A 265 12.34 -9.90 12.63
N LEU A 266 12.22 -11.04 13.25
CA LEU A 266 12.61 -12.29 12.61
C LEU A 266 11.77 -12.48 11.33
N ALA A 267 10.47 -12.15 11.37
CA ALA A 267 9.59 -12.17 10.22
C ALA A 267 10.05 -11.20 9.11
N ALA A 268 10.35 -9.94 9.46
CA ALA A 268 10.88 -8.98 8.51
C ALA A 268 12.26 -9.39 7.96
N SER A 269 13.13 -9.90 8.81
CA SER A 269 14.46 -10.39 8.43
C SER A 269 14.39 -11.60 7.49
N ALA A 270 13.46 -12.54 7.75
CA ALA A 270 13.23 -13.70 6.89
C ALA A 270 12.61 -13.29 5.55
N ALA A 271 11.71 -12.33 5.54
CA ALA A 271 11.12 -11.80 4.31
C ALA A 271 12.15 -11.08 3.43
N LEU A 272 13.15 -10.39 4.02
CA LEU A 272 14.26 -9.77 3.28
C LEU A 272 15.16 -10.77 2.55
N GLU A 273 15.10 -12.07 2.87
CA GLU A 273 15.78 -13.07 2.01
C GLU A 273 15.07 -13.28 0.67
N LEU A 274 13.81 -12.82 0.55
CA LEU A 274 13.02 -12.94 -0.68
C LEU A 274 12.96 -11.63 -1.47
N VAL A 275 13.07 -10.47 -0.80
CA VAL A 275 12.87 -9.14 -1.40
C VAL A 275 13.91 -8.12 -0.91
N ASP A 276 13.91 -6.95 -1.52
CA ASP A 276 14.85 -5.86 -1.17
C ASP A 276 14.35 -4.95 -0.05
N LEU A 277 13.03 -4.85 0.13
CA LEU A 277 12.40 -3.97 1.12
C LEU A 277 11.12 -4.58 1.66
N VAL A 278 10.92 -4.50 2.98
CA VAL A 278 9.73 -5.05 3.68
C VAL A 278 9.09 -3.99 4.54
N LEU A 279 7.80 -3.70 4.28
CA LEU A 279 6.94 -2.88 5.13
C LEU A 279 6.01 -3.80 5.93
N LEU A 280 6.22 -3.89 7.25
CA LEU A 280 5.45 -4.72 8.15
C LEU A 280 4.63 -3.86 9.10
N THR A 281 3.30 -4.00 9.08
CA THR A 281 2.40 -3.32 10.01
C THR A 281 2.04 -4.24 11.19
N ARG A 282 1.88 -3.65 12.38
CA ARG A 282 1.54 -4.40 13.60
C ARG A 282 0.51 -3.65 14.44
N ASP A 283 -0.64 -3.37 13.87
CA ASP A 283 -1.78 -2.72 14.53
C ASP A 283 -1.38 -1.59 15.52
N ARG A 284 -1.79 -1.74 16.80
CA ARG A 284 -1.45 -0.82 17.89
C ARG A 284 0.02 -0.83 18.32
N HIS A 285 0.85 -1.65 17.70
CA HIS A 285 2.28 -1.74 18.00
C HIS A 285 3.17 -1.05 16.96
N GLY A 286 2.55 -0.36 15.99
CA GLY A 286 3.24 0.48 15.02
C GLY A 286 3.70 -0.23 13.77
N LEU A 287 4.84 0.18 13.25
CA LEU A 287 5.37 -0.18 11.94
C LEU A 287 6.83 -0.60 12.02
N TYR A 288 7.18 -1.59 11.21
CA TYR A 288 8.56 -1.98 10.92
C TYR A 288 8.85 -1.78 9.44
N LEU A 289 10.01 -1.24 9.11
CA LEU A 289 10.54 -1.19 7.76
C LEU A 289 11.93 -1.81 7.78
N GLY A 290 12.13 -2.86 6.99
CA GLY A 290 13.41 -3.52 6.79
C GLY A 290 13.88 -3.36 5.36
N GLY A 291 15.19 -3.24 5.13
CA GLY A 291 15.77 -3.15 3.80
C GLY A 291 17.23 -3.55 3.79
N TRP A 292 17.81 -3.61 2.60
CA TRP A 292 19.24 -3.82 2.39
C TRP A 292 19.94 -2.48 2.19
N VAL A 293 21.18 -2.40 2.63
CA VAL A 293 22.10 -1.29 2.36
C VAL A 293 23.51 -1.84 2.18
N ASP A 294 24.31 -1.22 1.34
CA ASP A 294 25.73 -1.50 1.29
C ASP A 294 26.42 -0.96 2.56
N GLU A 295 27.38 -1.68 3.13
CA GLU A 295 28.10 -1.27 4.35
C GLU A 295 28.66 0.16 4.21
N SER A 296 29.18 0.51 3.04
CA SER A 296 29.74 1.84 2.74
C SER A 296 28.70 2.98 2.77
N GLU A 297 27.41 2.66 2.62
CA GLU A 297 26.29 3.60 2.63
C GLU A 297 25.48 3.56 3.93
N ALA A 298 25.82 2.64 4.82
CA ALA A 298 25.17 2.51 6.12
C ALA A 298 25.43 3.75 7.00
N ARG A 299 24.37 4.19 7.68
CA ARG A 299 24.42 5.35 8.55
C ARG A 299 24.07 4.94 9.96
N GLU A 300 25.10 4.82 10.78
CA GLU A 300 24.95 4.49 12.19
C GLU A 300 24.23 5.62 12.95
N THR A 301 23.33 5.23 13.81
CA THR A 301 22.59 6.14 14.69
C THR A 301 23.49 6.54 15.84
N ARG A 302 23.94 7.80 15.87
CA ARG A 302 24.89 8.29 16.88
C ARG A 302 24.25 8.56 18.24
N ASP A 303 22.99 8.95 18.23
CA ASP A 303 22.21 9.26 19.43
C ASP A 303 21.06 8.26 19.55
N PRO A 304 21.18 7.18 20.34
CA PRO A 304 20.08 6.24 20.56
C PRO A 304 18.95 6.98 21.28
N ILE A 305 17.80 7.06 20.62
CA ILE A 305 16.59 7.65 21.21
C ILE A 305 16.08 6.67 22.27
N HIS A 306 16.09 7.09 23.52
CA HIS A 306 15.70 6.27 24.69
C HIS A 306 14.26 5.71 24.63
N SER A 307 13.42 6.26 23.77
CA SER A 307 12.02 5.81 23.57
C SER A 307 11.87 4.57 22.67
N LYS A 308 12.96 4.04 22.11
CA LYS A 308 12.87 2.88 21.21
C LYS A 308 13.05 1.59 21.98
N ALA A 309 12.05 0.70 21.84
CA ALA A 309 12.01 -0.55 22.60
C ALA A 309 13.19 -1.49 22.37
N ILE A 310 13.88 -1.38 21.21
CA ILE A 310 15.02 -2.23 20.84
C ILE A 310 16.03 -1.35 20.09
N PRO A 311 17.02 -0.75 20.80
CA PRO A 311 18.01 0.15 20.20
C PRO A 311 18.83 -0.49 19.08
N GLU A 312 19.21 -1.78 19.23
CA GLU A 312 20.02 -2.52 18.27
C GLU A 312 19.36 -2.61 16.89
N TYR A 313 18.03 -2.59 16.88
CA TYR A 313 17.23 -2.61 15.67
C TYR A 313 17.36 -1.36 14.83
N ASN A 314 17.39 -0.25 15.50
CA ASN A 314 17.41 1.05 14.89
C ASN A 314 18.84 1.58 14.70
N LEU A 315 19.85 0.71 14.82
CA LEU A 315 21.28 1.11 14.77
C LEU A 315 21.60 1.83 13.44
N TYR A 316 21.01 1.38 12.33
CA TYR A 316 21.25 1.96 11.00
C TYR A 316 19.98 2.55 10.38
N GLU A 317 18.99 2.93 11.18
CA GLU A 317 17.68 3.39 10.70
C GLU A 317 17.69 4.64 9.82
N TYR A 318 18.78 5.43 9.86
CA TYR A 318 18.95 6.59 8.98
C TYR A 318 19.55 6.24 7.60
N SER A 319 19.79 4.96 7.35
CA SER A 319 20.19 4.47 6.04
C SER A 319 19.02 4.47 5.05
N ARG A 320 19.32 4.55 3.77
CA ARG A 320 18.37 4.42 2.67
C ARG A 320 18.44 3.03 2.11
N ALA A 321 17.30 2.44 1.79
CA ALA A 321 17.24 1.10 1.22
C ALA A 321 17.81 1.07 -0.22
N MET A 322 18.50 -0.03 -0.53
CA MET A 322 19.08 -0.34 -1.83
C MET A 322 18.59 -1.71 -2.31
N PRO A 323 18.56 -1.96 -3.63
CA PRO A 323 18.49 -3.33 -4.10
C PRO A 323 19.66 -4.15 -3.56
N ARG A 324 19.41 -5.35 -3.05
CA ARG A 324 20.48 -6.23 -2.55
C ARG A 324 21.55 -6.49 -3.62
N SER A 325 21.12 -6.63 -4.88
CA SER A 325 22.01 -6.81 -6.03
C SER A 325 22.93 -5.61 -6.32
N ALA A 326 22.62 -4.43 -5.80
CA ALA A 326 23.43 -3.23 -5.94
C ALA A 326 24.43 -3.04 -4.77
N CYS A 327 24.42 -3.92 -3.78
CA CYS A 327 25.32 -3.88 -2.63
C CYS A 327 26.53 -4.78 -2.87
N THR A 328 27.73 -4.27 -2.54
CA THR A 328 28.97 -5.06 -2.54
C THR A 328 29.08 -5.86 -1.25
N GLN A 329 28.75 -5.22 -0.15
CA GLN A 329 28.70 -5.83 1.20
C GLN A 329 27.29 -5.55 1.79
N PRO A 330 26.29 -6.38 1.43
CA PRO A 330 24.91 -6.16 1.82
C PRO A 330 24.73 -6.42 3.33
N GLN A 331 24.11 -5.46 4.02
CA GLN A 331 23.65 -5.62 5.39
C GLN A 331 22.18 -5.24 5.52
N LYS A 332 21.48 -5.90 6.43
CA LYS A 332 20.09 -5.59 6.74
C LYS A 332 20.00 -4.40 7.68
N VAL A 333 19.09 -3.51 7.39
CA VAL A 333 18.78 -2.35 8.24
C VAL A 333 17.29 -2.33 8.55
N PHE A 334 16.96 -1.92 9.77
CA PHE A 334 15.58 -1.90 10.25
C PHE A 334 15.26 -0.56 10.91
N SER A 335 13.99 -0.21 10.91
CA SER A 335 13.43 0.81 11.77
C SER A 335 12.09 0.33 12.32
N HIS A 336 11.88 0.49 13.61
CA HIS A 336 10.60 0.33 14.26
C HIS A 336 10.12 1.69 14.80
N ILE A 337 8.85 1.97 14.63
CA ILE A 337 8.21 3.17 15.15
C ILE A 337 6.90 2.80 15.82
N ASN A 338 6.73 3.30 17.04
CA ASN A 338 5.47 3.20 17.79
C ASN A 338 4.33 3.94 17.04
N PRO A 339 3.07 3.61 17.31
CA PRO A 339 1.94 4.28 16.69
C PRO A 339 2.00 5.80 16.85
N TYR A 340 1.64 6.52 15.80
CA TYR A 340 1.61 7.97 15.80
C TYR A 340 0.65 8.48 16.90
N HIS A 341 1.11 9.38 17.76
CA HIS A 341 0.41 9.87 18.96
C HIS A 341 -0.14 8.75 19.88
N GLY A 342 0.55 7.60 19.97
CA GLY A 342 0.07 6.46 20.74
C GLY A 342 -1.11 5.71 20.12
N GLY A 343 -1.46 6.03 18.88
CA GLY A 343 -2.59 5.45 18.16
C GLY A 343 -3.81 6.39 18.10
N ALA A 344 -4.73 6.09 17.20
CA ALA A 344 -5.98 6.84 17.09
C ALA A 344 -6.87 6.60 18.31
N LYS A 345 -7.28 7.66 19.02
CA LYS A 345 -8.19 7.57 20.17
C LYS A 345 -9.57 7.03 19.77
N VAL A 346 -10.00 7.37 18.56
CA VAL A 346 -11.22 6.86 17.94
C VAL A 346 -10.81 6.29 16.59
N VAL A 347 -10.96 4.98 16.42
CA VAL A 347 -10.77 4.28 15.17
C VAL A 347 -12.12 4.20 14.48
N ALA A 348 -12.28 4.92 13.38
CA ALA A 348 -13.53 4.90 12.61
C ALA A 348 -13.60 3.67 11.72
N ASN A 349 -12.47 3.30 11.10
CA ASN A 349 -12.37 2.13 10.24
C ASN A 349 -10.92 1.62 10.22
N THR A 350 -10.71 0.30 10.31
CA THR A 350 -9.38 -0.31 10.18
C THR A 350 -9.00 -0.63 8.73
N ASN A 351 -9.99 -0.67 7.82
CA ASN A 351 -9.75 -0.94 6.42
C ASN A 351 -8.92 0.18 5.78
N GLY A 352 -7.95 -0.19 4.97
CA GLY A 352 -7.14 0.76 4.22
C GLY A 352 -5.97 1.40 5.00
N ALA A 353 -5.79 1.13 6.30
CA ALA A 353 -4.65 1.67 7.06
C ALA A 353 -3.32 1.15 6.50
N GLY A 354 -3.25 -0.14 6.16
CA GLY A 354 -2.11 -0.75 5.46
C GLY A 354 -1.91 -0.18 4.06
N ASP A 355 -3.00 0.04 3.30
CA ASP A 355 -2.97 0.68 1.98
C ASP A 355 -2.42 2.12 2.07
N GLY A 356 -2.77 2.84 3.13
CA GLY A 356 -2.23 4.17 3.43
C GLY A 356 -0.73 4.16 3.74
N ALA A 357 -0.28 3.19 4.55
CA ALA A 357 1.15 3.01 4.82
C ALA A 357 1.94 2.70 3.55
N LEU A 358 1.41 1.81 2.71
CA LEU A 358 2.01 1.46 1.43
C LEU A 358 2.03 2.65 0.47
N ALA A 359 0.96 3.43 0.42
CA ALA A 359 0.91 4.67 -0.38
C ALA A 359 2.01 5.66 0.01
N ALA A 360 2.33 5.78 1.30
CA ALA A 360 3.43 6.62 1.78
C ALA A 360 4.81 6.10 1.33
N LEU A 361 5.04 4.79 1.37
CA LEU A 361 6.26 4.17 0.85
C LEU A 361 6.40 4.41 -0.65
N LEU A 362 5.34 4.18 -1.42
CA LEU A 362 5.31 4.42 -2.87
C LEU A 362 5.57 5.88 -3.22
N HIS A 363 5.04 6.82 -2.42
CA HIS A 363 5.33 8.24 -2.59
C HIS A 363 6.81 8.53 -2.41
N ASP A 364 7.47 7.92 -1.42
CA ASP A 364 8.90 8.10 -1.20
C ASP A 364 9.74 7.49 -2.34
N MET A 365 9.37 6.29 -2.83
CA MET A 365 10.01 5.65 -3.99
C MET A 365 9.86 6.51 -5.26
N ALA A 366 8.65 6.98 -5.54
CA ALA A 366 8.40 7.87 -6.68
C ALA A 366 9.15 9.21 -6.55
N ALA A 367 9.26 9.77 -5.35
CA ALA A 367 10.06 10.95 -5.08
C ALA A 367 11.56 10.72 -5.36
N ASN A 368 12.07 9.50 -5.11
CA ASN A 368 13.43 9.14 -5.47
C ASN A 368 13.65 9.18 -6.98
N VAL A 369 12.72 8.60 -7.75
CA VAL A 369 12.75 8.61 -9.22
C VAL A 369 12.68 10.05 -9.74
N HIS A 370 11.72 10.84 -9.27
CA HIS A 370 11.56 12.25 -9.67
C HIS A 370 12.80 13.08 -9.36
N HIS A 371 13.36 12.96 -8.16
CA HIS A 371 14.55 13.72 -7.77
C HIS A 371 15.79 13.29 -8.58
N ARG A 372 15.89 12.01 -8.95
CA ARG A 372 16.96 11.51 -9.83
C ARG A 372 16.88 12.13 -11.23
N GLN A 373 15.67 12.34 -11.75
CA GLN A 373 15.45 12.99 -13.04
C GLN A 373 15.70 14.49 -12.98
N SER A 374 15.22 15.18 -11.94
CA SER A 374 15.31 16.64 -11.81
C SER A 374 16.64 17.14 -11.26
N ALA A 375 17.38 16.30 -10.53
CA ALA A 375 18.68 16.64 -9.93
C ALA A 375 19.66 15.47 -10.03
N PRO A 376 20.04 15.02 -11.25
CA PRO A 376 20.83 13.81 -11.46
C PRO A 376 22.22 13.87 -10.81
N THR A 377 22.80 15.04 -10.67
CA THR A 377 24.12 15.27 -10.05
C THR A 377 24.09 15.34 -8.52
N SER A 378 22.90 15.24 -7.92
CA SER A 378 22.76 15.28 -6.47
C SER A 378 23.56 14.15 -5.79
N PRO A 379 24.29 14.43 -4.70
CA PRO A 379 24.91 13.39 -3.89
C PRO A 379 23.96 12.30 -3.37
N LYS A 380 22.65 12.57 -3.38
CA LYS A 380 21.61 11.58 -3.06
C LYS A 380 21.57 10.41 -4.06
N HIS A 381 22.13 10.55 -5.26
CA HIS A 381 22.10 9.54 -6.33
C HIS A 381 23.45 8.90 -6.61
N ARG A 382 24.42 9.06 -5.70
CA ARG A 382 25.74 8.43 -5.82
C ARG A 382 25.68 6.90 -5.89
N SER A 383 24.64 6.33 -5.26
CA SER A 383 24.37 4.89 -5.25
C SER A 383 22.96 4.60 -5.72
N ARG A 384 22.67 3.34 -6.04
CA ARG A 384 21.34 2.91 -6.49
C ARG A 384 20.43 2.69 -5.29
N PHE A 385 19.75 3.73 -4.84
CA PHE A 385 18.76 3.66 -3.78
C PHE A 385 17.35 3.42 -4.33
N LEU A 386 16.54 2.65 -3.61
CA LEU A 386 15.11 2.44 -3.86
C LEU A 386 14.26 3.62 -3.33
N THR A 387 14.73 4.26 -2.28
CA THR A 387 13.97 5.24 -1.51
C THR A 387 14.61 6.63 -1.54
N TYR A 388 13.82 7.68 -1.44
CA TYR A 388 14.27 9.06 -1.32
C TYR A 388 14.75 9.37 0.11
N SER A 389 14.01 8.89 1.10
CA SER A 389 14.26 9.08 2.52
C SER A 389 14.89 7.84 3.16
N SER A 390 15.36 7.99 4.41
CA SER A 390 15.81 6.86 5.20
C SER A 390 14.65 5.97 5.65
N VAL A 391 14.95 4.71 6.03
CA VAL A 391 13.92 3.77 6.50
C VAL A 391 13.16 4.35 7.71
N HIS A 392 13.83 5.08 8.60
CA HIS A 392 13.21 5.77 9.72
C HIS A 392 12.17 6.83 9.28
N GLN A 393 12.56 7.68 8.34
CA GLN A 393 11.67 8.76 7.86
C GLN A 393 10.44 8.20 7.15
N ILE A 394 10.62 7.11 6.38
CA ILE A 394 9.51 6.42 5.72
C ILE A 394 8.57 5.81 6.76
N CYS A 395 9.10 5.13 7.80
CA CYS A 395 8.28 4.62 8.89
C CYS A 395 7.43 5.71 9.54
N LYS A 396 8.01 6.87 9.86
CA LYS A 396 7.26 8.01 10.40
C LYS A 396 6.17 8.48 9.46
N TYR A 397 6.48 8.56 8.18
CA TYR A 397 5.54 9.03 7.17
C TYR A 397 4.39 8.03 7.00
N ALA A 398 4.70 6.74 6.82
CA ALA A 398 3.74 5.67 6.67
C ALA A 398 2.81 5.56 7.89
N ASN A 399 3.37 5.63 9.09
CA ASN A 399 2.63 5.60 10.35
C ASN A 399 1.62 6.77 10.47
N ARG A 400 2.05 7.96 10.08
CA ARG A 400 1.17 9.13 10.07
C ARG A 400 0.05 9.00 9.04
N VAL A 401 0.33 8.47 7.84
CA VAL A 401 -0.70 8.23 6.83
C VAL A 401 -1.72 7.20 7.31
N SER A 402 -1.25 6.07 7.87
CA SER A 402 -2.13 5.08 8.49
C SER A 402 -3.04 5.67 9.56
N PHE A 403 -2.49 6.51 10.43
CA PHE A 403 -3.25 7.20 11.48
C PHE A 403 -4.38 8.07 10.90
N GLU A 404 -4.11 8.83 9.83
CA GLU A 404 -5.12 9.66 9.19
C GLU A 404 -6.21 8.83 8.49
N VAL A 405 -5.87 7.65 7.96
CA VAL A 405 -6.85 6.70 7.39
C VAL A 405 -7.72 6.11 8.50
N LEU A 406 -7.13 5.64 9.61
CA LEU A 406 -7.86 5.04 10.75
C LEU A 406 -8.93 5.96 11.34
N ARG A 407 -8.79 7.27 11.24
CA ARG A 407 -9.74 8.27 11.74
C ARG A 407 -10.93 8.51 10.81
N ARG A 408 -11.02 7.82 9.68
CA ARG A 408 -12.05 8.00 8.66
C ARG A 408 -12.86 6.72 8.48
N HIS A 409 -14.12 6.87 8.10
CA HIS A 409 -14.95 5.73 7.72
C HIS A 409 -14.52 5.14 6.37
N ALA A 410 -14.16 5.99 5.40
CA ALA A 410 -13.66 5.54 4.11
C ALA A 410 -12.16 5.16 4.19
N PRO A 411 -11.71 4.10 3.49
CA PRO A 411 -10.30 3.68 3.46
C PRO A 411 -9.39 4.61 2.64
N ARG A 412 -9.94 5.72 2.17
CA ARG A 412 -9.30 6.67 1.24
C ARG A 412 -9.16 8.05 1.86
N LEU A 413 -8.02 8.68 1.66
CA LEU A 413 -7.77 10.06 2.07
C LEU A 413 -8.57 11.02 1.18
N VAL A 414 -9.19 12.02 1.79
CA VAL A 414 -9.92 13.07 1.07
C VAL A 414 -8.97 14.19 0.63
N GLN A 415 -7.88 14.38 1.39
CA GLN A 415 -6.89 15.44 1.16
C GLN A 415 -5.52 14.97 1.63
N GLY A 416 -4.47 15.68 1.25
CA GLY A 416 -3.12 15.44 1.79
C GLY A 416 -3.09 15.52 3.31
N LEU A 417 -1.98 15.12 3.90
CA LEU A 417 -1.83 15.17 5.36
C LEU A 417 -2.05 16.59 5.88
N PRO A 418 -2.77 16.75 7.01
CA PRO A 418 -2.92 18.05 7.64
C PRO A 418 -1.55 18.63 7.95
N GLU A 419 -1.46 19.96 7.91
CA GLU A 419 -0.26 20.64 8.39
C GLU A 419 -0.10 20.32 9.88
N ARG A 420 1.13 20.04 10.29
CA ARG A 420 1.43 19.94 11.70
C ARG A 420 1.34 21.34 12.28
N GLU A 421 0.43 21.57 13.18
CA GLU A 421 0.57 22.62 14.18
C GLU A 421 1.78 22.25 15.02
N ASP A 422 2.79 23.12 15.01
CA ASP A 422 4.11 22.83 15.54
C ASP A 422 4.12 22.78 17.07
N SER A 423 3.90 21.61 17.61
CA SER A 423 4.32 21.27 18.97
C SER A 423 5.00 19.90 19.02
N LEU A 424 5.74 19.57 17.96
CA LEU A 424 6.43 18.28 17.87
C LEU A 424 7.63 18.16 18.82
N GLU A 425 8.10 19.26 19.36
CA GLU A 425 9.20 19.22 20.31
C GLU A 425 8.73 18.81 21.70
N GLU A 426 7.51 19.20 22.11
CA GLU A 426 7.01 18.88 23.44
C GLU A 426 6.49 17.44 23.58
N ASP A 427 5.73 16.92 22.59
CA ASP A 427 5.14 15.57 22.68
C ASP A 427 6.13 14.42 22.39
N TYR A 428 7.32 14.71 21.90
CA TYR A 428 8.33 13.71 21.57
C TYR A 428 9.34 13.49 22.70
N TRP A 429 9.45 14.44 23.61
CA TRP A 429 10.43 14.43 24.69
C TRP A 429 9.84 14.12 26.06
N ASP A 430 8.50 14.23 26.19
CA ASP A 430 7.77 14.02 27.45
C ASP A 430 7.01 12.68 27.52
N ALA A 431 7.18 11.75 26.59
CA ALA A 431 6.54 10.43 26.59
C ALA A 431 7.50 9.28 26.89
#